data_4189b2ba7ed69fc5ba5315eeaf5cd8e7
#
_entry.id   4189b2ba7ed69fc5ba5315eeaf5cd8e7
#
_cell.length_a   1.000
_cell.length_b   1.000
_cell.length_c   1.000
_cell.angle_alpha   90.00
_cell.angle_beta   90.00
_cell.angle_gamma   90.00
#
_symmetry.space_group_name_H-M   'P 1'
#
loop_
_entity.id
_entity.type
_entity.pdbx_description
1 polymer ?
#
loop_
_entity_poly.entity_id
_entity_poly.type
_entity_poly.pdbx_seq_one_letter_code
_entity_poly.pdbx_strand_id
1 'polypeptide(L)'
;MAGRTRKPLAELVDEIRLDATAADRFDAVRQCGAALVASGAVREAYVESMLERERTVSTAIGEGVAIPHGTSAGKDAVTRSAMVVLGFPDGIDWDGPRVSVCIGIAAPAGGHVALVARLAEILLDPDSAARLRSARHPDQIRELLGSAPE
;
A
#
# COMPACT_ATOMS: atom_id res chain seq x y z
N MET A 1 16.19 24.49 -4.79
CA MET A 1 15.79 24.22 -4.94
C MET A 1 15.30 23.84 -4.97
N ALA A 2 15.64 23.95 -4.92
CA ALA A 2 15.03 23.64 -4.87
C ALA A 2 14.15 23.10 -5.15
N GLY A 3 13.73 23.19 -5.32
CA GLY A 3 12.54 22.79 -5.69
C GLY A 3 12.04 21.43 -5.72
N ARG A 4 12.59 20.63 -5.10
CA ARG A 4 12.17 19.42 -5.13
C ARG A 4 11.41 19.07 -4.01
N THR A 5 10.28 19.53 -3.82
CA THR A 5 9.46 19.10 -2.76
C THR A 5 8.87 17.77 -3.11
N ARG A 6 8.94 16.82 -2.20
CA ARG A 6 8.27 15.56 -2.37
C ARG A 6 6.79 15.75 -2.14
N LYS A 7 5.98 15.08 -2.93
CA LYS A 7 4.54 15.11 -2.72
C LYS A 7 4.21 14.46 -1.38
N PRO A 8 3.27 15.01 -0.64
CA PRO A 8 2.75 14.28 0.53
C PRO A 8 2.22 12.92 0.09
N LEU A 9 2.39 11.93 0.95
CA LEU A 9 1.92 10.59 0.60
C LEU A 9 0.45 10.56 0.28
N ALA A 10 -0.34 11.41 0.95
CA ALA A 10 -1.78 11.43 0.71
C ALA A 10 -2.11 11.75 -0.74
N GLU A 11 -1.27 12.53 -1.44
CA GLU A 11 -1.53 12.88 -2.83
C GLU A 11 -1.32 11.73 -3.78
N LEU A 12 -0.65 10.68 -3.33
CA LEU A 12 -0.43 9.50 -4.15
C LEU A 12 -1.54 8.46 -3.98
N VAL A 13 -2.45 8.67 -3.04
CA VAL A 13 -3.49 7.69 -2.74
C VAL A 13 -4.64 7.84 -3.72
N ASP A 14 -4.84 6.83 -4.57
CA ASP A 14 -5.88 6.84 -5.58
C ASP A 14 -7.20 6.29 -5.10
N GLU A 15 -7.16 5.40 -4.13
CA GLU A 15 -8.39 4.78 -3.63
C GLU A 15 -8.23 4.39 -2.17
N ILE A 16 -9.29 4.57 -1.39
CA ILE A 16 -9.35 4.13 -0.01
C ILE A 16 -10.66 3.37 0.17
N ARG A 17 -10.57 2.14 0.64
CA ARG A 17 -11.74 1.30 0.87
C ARG A 17 -11.56 0.64 2.22
N LEU A 18 -12.43 0.93 3.17
CA LEU A 18 -12.22 0.54 4.57
C LEU A 18 -13.11 -0.60 5.03
N ASP A 19 -13.87 -1.20 4.12
CA ASP A 19 -14.78 -2.29 4.48
C ASP A 19 -14.62 -3.49 3.55
N ALA A 20 -13.39 -3.74 3.14
CA ALA A 20 -13.11 -4.83 2.21
C ALA A 20 -13.04 -6.17 2.96
N THR A 21 -13.20 -7.25 2.20
CA THR A 21 -13.00 -8.60 2.70
C THR A 21 -12.16 -9.36 1.69
N ALA A 22 -11.39 -10.31 2.17
CA ALA A 22 -10.54 -11.12 1.30
C ALA A 22 -10.49 -12.55 1.84
N ALA A 23 -10.36 -13.50 0.93
CA ALA A 23 -10.30 -14.91 1.29
C ALA A 23 -8.96 -15.27 1.94
N ASP A 24 -7.89 -14.65 1.48
CA ASP A 24 -6.54 -14.88 2.02
C ASP A 24 -5.65 -13.71 1.60
N ARG A 25 -4.38 -13.79 1.96
CA ARG A 25 -3.46 -12.70 1.67
C ARG A 25 -3.27 -12.47 0.17
N PHE A 26 -3.30 -13.53 -0.62
CA PHE A 26 -3.13 -13.37 -2.07
C PHE A 26 -4.34 -12.69 -2.69
N ASP A 27 -5.53 -12.99 -2.18
CA ASP A 27 -6.73 -12.28 -2.62
C ASP A 27 -6.64 -10.80 -2.27
N ALA A 28 -6.13 -10.49 -1.08
CA ALA A 28 -5.93 -9.09 -0.68
C ALA A 28 -4.95 -8.39 -1.62
N VAL A 29 -3.86 -9.06 -1.98
CA VAL A 29 -2.89 -8.50 -2.91
C VAL A 29 -3.53 -8.25 -4.27
N ARG A 30 -4.33 -9.21 -4.75
CA ARG A 30 -5.04 -9.03 -6.03
C ARG A 30 -5.98 -7.83 -5.99
N GLN A 31 -6.66 -7.64 -4.87
CA GLN A 31 -7.56 -6.49 -4.74
C GLN A 31 -6.79 -5.17 -4.79
N CYS A 32 -5.63 -5.11 -4.13
CA CYS A 32 -4.78 -3.94 -4.22
C CYS A 32 -4.36 -3.69 -5.68
N GLY A 33 -3.93 -4.76 -6.35
CA GLY A 33 -3.52 -4.65 -7.75
C GLY A 33 -4.66 -4.21 -8.65
N ALA A 34 -5.86 -4.77 -8.44
CA ALA A 34 -7.02 -4.40 -9.23
C ALA A 34 -7.37 -2.93 -9.04
N ALA A 35 -7.24 -2.42 -7.83
CA ALA A 35 -7.51 -1.00 -7.57
C ALA A 35 -6.48 -0.12 -8.28
N LEU A 36 -5.22 -0.54 -8.30
CA LEU A 36 -4.18 0.21 -9.02
C LEU A 36 -4.42 0.19 -10.52
N VAL A 37 -4.91 -0.93 -11.06
CA VAL A 37 -5.28 -1.00 -12.47
C VAL A 37 -6.45 -0.07 -12.76
N ALA A 38 -7.47 -0.12 -11.92
CA ALA A 38 -8.67 0.70 -12.12
C ALA A 38 -8.35 2.18 -12.07
N SER A 39 -7.37 2.59 -11.28
CA SER A 39 -6.99 3.99 -11.19
C SER A 39 -6.11 4.44 -12.35
N GLY A 40 -5.67 3.50 -13.19
CA GLY A 40 -4.80 3.84 -14.31
C GLY A 40 -3.32 3.92 -13.96
N ALA A 41 -2.96 3.57 -12.73
CA ALA A 41 -1.56 3.67 -12.31
C ALA A 41 -0.70 2.55 -12.88
N VAL A 42 -1.29 1.38 -13.11
CA VAL A 42 -0.52 0.23 -13.61
C VAL A 42 -1.34 -0.53 -14.65
N ARG A 43 -0.65 -1.33 -15.45
CA ARG A 43 -1.30 -2.29 -16.33
C ARG A 43 -1.48 -3.60 -15.59
N GLU A 44 -2.33 -4.49 -16.14
CA GLU A 44 -2.69 -5.73 -15.45
C GLU A 44 -1.50 -6.63 -15.15
N ALA A 45 -0.47 -6.56 -15.96
CA ALA A 45 0.73 -7.38 -15.73
C ALA A 45 1.35 -7.09 -14.35
N TYR A 46 1.11 -5.91 -13.79
CA TYR A 46 1.66 -5.56 -12.50
C TYR A 46 1.08 -6.42 -11.39
N VAL A 47 -0.18 -6.84 -11.52
CA VAL A 47 -0.83 -7.66 -10.50
C VAL A 47 -0.09 -8.98 -10.32
N GLU A 48 0.33 -9.60 -11.43
CA GLU A 48 1.10 -10.83 -11.34
C GLU A 48 2.43 -10.61 -10.64
N SER A 49 3.07 -9.47 -10.90
CA SER A 49 4.33 -9.18 -10.23
C SER A 49 4.13 -8.96 -8.74
N MET A 50 2.99 -8.39 -8.33
CA MET A 50 2.68 -8.24 -6.92
C MET A 50 2.50 -9.60 -6.24
N LEU A 51 1.82 -10.52 -6.90
CA LEU A 51 1.62 -11.86 -6.37
C LEU A 51 2.94 -12.61 -6.27
N GLU A 52 3.78 -12.46 -7.27
CA GLU A 52 5.10 -13.10 -7.26
C GLU A 52 5.95 -12.57 -6.12
N ARG A 53 5.92 -11.26 -5.92
CA ARG A 53 6.68 -10.63 -4.83
C ARG A 53 6.22 -11.16 -3.47
N GLU A 54 4.90 -11.30 -3.30
CA GLU A 54 4.35 -11.80 -2.04
C GLU A 54 4.73 -13.25 -1.80
N ARG A 55 4.78 -14.07 -2.84
CA ARG A 55 5.20 -15.47 -2.70
C ARG A 55 6.65 -15.61 -2.26
N THR A 56 7.48 -14.65 -2.68
CA THR A 56 8.91 -14.70 -2.38
C THR A 56 9.20 -14.29 -0.95
N VAL A 57 8.68 -13.14 -0.54
CA VAL A 57 8.89 -12.61 0.81
C VAL A 57 7.63 -11.83 1.20
N SER A 58 7.17 -12.05 2.41
CA SER A 58 5.98 -11.36 2.90
C SER A 58 6.15 -9.85 2.86
N THR A 59 5.07 -9.14 2.52
CA THR A 59 5.06 -7.68 2.57
C THR A 59 4.44 -7.14 3.87
N ALA A 60 4.14 -8.01 4.83
CA ALA A 60 3.68 -7.56 6.14
C ALA A 60 4.84 -6.88 6.86
N ILE A 61 4.58 -5.71 7.43
CA ILE A 61 5.62 -4.94 8.12
C ILE A 61 5.43 -4.89 9.63
N GLY A 62 4.44 -5.64 10.14
CA GLY A 62 4.11 -5.60 11.56
C GLY A 62 2.99 -4.60 11.79
N GLU A 63 2.54 -4.50 13.04
CA GLU A 63 1.48 -3.58 13.45
C GLU A 63 0.17 -3.78 12.68
N GLY A 64 -0.05 -4.98 12.14
CA GLY A 64 -1.29 -5.28 11.42
C GLY A 64 -1.36 -4.69 10.02
N VAL A 65 -0.22 -4.31 9.43
CA VAL A 65 -0.18 -3.63 8.13
C VAL A 65 0.69 -4.41 7.16
N ALA A 66 0.25 -4.50 5.91
CA ALA A 66 1.07 -5.01 4.83
C ALA A 66 1.15 -3.96 3.73
N ILE A 67 2.24 -3.99 2.96
CA ILE A 67 2.46 -3.02 1.89
C ILE A 67 2.77 -3.74 0.58
N PRO A 68 1.77 -4.39 -0.02
CA PRO A 68 1.99 -5.12 -1.27
C PRO A 68 2.52 -4.22 -2.38
N HIS A 69 3.49 -4.73 -3.13
CA HIS A 69 4.04 -4.02 -4.28
C HIS A 69 4.64 -5.06 -5.22
N GLY A 70 4.98 -4.64 -6.43
CA GLY A 70 5.48 -5.56 -7.44
C GLY A 70 6.97 -5.81 -7.34
N THR A 71 7.43 -6.74 -8.15
CA THR A 71 8.86 -7.03 -8.29
C THR A 71 9.53 -5.93 -9.11
N SER A 72 10.86 -5.92 -9.08
CA SER A 72 11.61 -5.00 -9.92
C SER A 72 11.30 -5.22 -11.40
N ALA A 73 11.08 -6.48 -11.79
CA ALA A 73 10.76 -6.78 -13.19
C ALA A 73 9.40 -6.23 -13.58
N GLY A 74 8.51 -5.99 -12.63
CA GLY A 74 7.17 -5.48 -12.92
C GLY A 74 7.11 -3.99 -13.19
N LYS A 75 8.23 -3.27 -13.05
CA LYS A 75 8.21 -1.81 -13.15
C LYS A 75 7.73 -1.31 -14.50
N ASP A 76 7.90 -2.10 -15.55
CA ASP A 76 7.47 -1.68 -16.89
C ASP A 76 5.95 -1.60 -17.01
N ALA A 77 5.22 -2.22 -16.10
CA ALA A 77 3.77 -2.14 -16.08
C ALA A 77 3.26 -0.95 -15.31
N VAL A 78 4.13 -0.14 -14.72
CA VAL A 78 3.74 1.01 -13.91
C VAL A 78 3.74 2.27 -14.77
N THR A 79 2.62 2.98 -14.77
CA THR A 79 2.47 4.22 -15.51
C THR A 79 2.87 5.42 -14.66
N ARG A 80 2.53 5.39 -13.37
CA ARG A 80 2.85 6.48 -12.44
C ARG A 80 2.86 5.96 -11.02
N SER A 81 3.49 6.70 -10.13
CA SER A 81 3.47 6.35 -8.71
C SER A 81 2.07 6.51 -8.14
N ALA A 82 1.64 5.55 -7.35
CA ALA A 82 0.31 5.59 -6.74
C ALA A 82 0.25 4.62 -5.57
N MET A 83 -0.73 4.84 -4.71
CA MET A 83 -1.03 3.92 -3.62
C MET A 83 -2.52 3.72 -3.52
N VAL A 84 -2.93 2.58 -2.99
CA VAL A 84 -4.32 2.33 -2.62
C VAL A 84 -4.32 1.77 -1.21
N VAL A 85 -5.34 2.12 -0.43
CA VAL A 85 -5.45 1.68 0.95
C VAL A 85 -6.73 0.85 1.08
N LEU A 86 -6.56 -0.41 1.47
CA LEU A 86 -7.71 -1.30 1.67
C LEU A 86 -7.72 -1.76 3.13
N GLY A 87 -8.82 -1.48 3.81
CA GLY A 87 -9.02 -1.93 5.17
C GLY A 87 -9.84 -3.20 5.18
N PHE A 88 -9.42 -4.17 5.98
CA PHE A 88 -10.09 -5.46 6.13
C PHE A 88 -10.46 -5.63 7.60
N PRO A 89 -11.66 -5.15 8.00
CA PRO A 89 -12.01 -5.15 9.43
C PRO A 89 -11.96 -6.51 10.09
N ASP A 90 -12.22 -7.57 9.34
CA ASP A 90 -12.15 -8.93 9.89
C ASP A 90 -10.73 -9.46 9.98
N GLY A 91 -9.78 -8.76 9.40
CA GLY A 91 -8.38 -9.19 9.40
C GLY A 91 -8.13 -10.32 8.43
N ILE A 92 -6.85 -10.51 8.11
CA ILE A 92 -6.42 -11.55 7.20
C ILE A 92 -5.21 -12.24 7.81
N ASP A 93 -5.20 -13.57 7.80
CA ASP A 93 -4.02 -14.31 8.21
C ASP A 93 -2.95 -14.12 7.14
N TRP A 94 -1.86 -13.48 7.51
CA TRP A 94 -0.78 -13.17 6.56
C TRP A 94 0.38 -14.12 6.82
N ASP A 95 0.08 -15.41 6.77
CA ASP A 95 1.05 -16.47 7.04
C ASP A 95 1.60 -16.33 8.46
N GLY A 96 0.71 -16.18 9.41
CA GLY A 96 1.03 -16.02 10.83
C GLY A 96 0.52 -14.71 11.38
N PRO A 97 1.13 -13.57 11.03
CA PRO A 97 0.63 -12.28 11.52
C PRO A 97 -0.74 -11.97 10.96
N ARG A 98 -1.54 -11.24 11.76
CA ARG A 98 -2.84 -10.80 11.31
C ARG A 98 -2.72 -9.39 10.75
N VAL A 99 -3.23 -9.20 9.54
CA VAL A 99 -3.17 -7.91 8.85
C VAL A 99 -4.60 -7.39 8.67
N SER A 100 -4.83 -6.13 9.01
CA SER A 100 -6.13 -5.52 8.81
C SER A 100 -6.10 -4.34 7.85
N VAL A 101 -4.92 -3.90 7.42
CA VAL A 101 -4.82 -2.83 6.42
C VAL A 101 -3.71 -3.17 5.43
N CYS A 102 -4.03 -3.03 4.16
CA CYS A 102 -3.05 -3.19 3.08
C CYS A 102 -2.89 -1.87 2.36
N ILE A 103 -1.65 -1.47 2.13
CA ILE A 103 -1.35 -0.30 1.31
C ILE A 103 -0.62 -0.81 0.07
N GLY A 104 -1.35 -0.89 -1.04
CA GLY A 104 -0.75 -1.32 -2.30
C GLY A 104 0.03 -0.18 -2.91
N ILE A 105 1.22 -0.49 -3.40
CA ILE A 105 2.14 0.53 -3.90
C ILE A 105 2.53 0.24 -5.33
N ALA A 106 2.50 1.27 -6.17
CA ALA A 106 3.05 1.23 -7.52
C ALA A 106 4.02 2.38 -7.67
N ALA A 107 5.20 2.10 -8.20
CA ALA A 107 6.18 3.14 -8.49
C ALA A 107 7.12 2.63 -9.58
N PRO A 108 7.47 3.48 -10.54
CA PRO A 108 8.38 3.06 -11.60
C PRO A 108 9.83 3.06 -11.14
N ALA A 109 10.64 2.23 -11.78
CA ALA A 109 12.10 2.32 -11.73
C ALA A 109 12.70 2.46 -10.32
N GLY A 110 12.28 1.59 -9.41
CA GLY A 110 12.87 1.58 -8.07
C GLY A 110 12.28 2.59 -7.10
N GLY A 111 11.35 3.42 -7.56
CA GLY A 111 10.71 4.40 -6.69
C GLY A 111 9.95 3.79 -5.54
N HIS A 112 9.60 2.51 -5.63
CA HIS A 112 8.89 1.85 -4.54
C HIS A 112 9.72 1.80 -3.25
N VAL A 113 11.05 1.76 -3.37
CA VAL A 113 11.91 1.72 -2.18
C VAL A 113 11.71 2.98 -1.35
N ALA A 114 11.66 4.14 -2.02
CA ALA A 114 11.46 5.40 -1.32
C ALA A 114 10.07 5.47 -0.68
N LEU A 115 9.05 4.98 -1.38
CA LEU A 115 7.70 4.99 -0.82
C LEU A 115 7.58 4.05 0.37
N VAL A 116 8.16 2.85 0.26
CA VAL A 116 8.16 1.90 1.36
C VAL A 116 8.84 2.51 2.58
N ALA A 117 9.99 3.17 2.37
CA ALA A 117 10.72 3.76 3.48
C ALA A 117 9.90 4.86 4.17
N ARG A 118 9.23 5.71 3.38
CA ARG A 118 8.41 6.77 3.96
C ARG A 118 7.23 6.20 4.76
N LEU A 119 6.59 5.17 4.22
CA LEU A 119 5.50 4.52 4.93
C LEU A 119 6.00 3.87 6.22
N ALA A 120 7.14 3.22 6.16
CA ALA A 120 7.68 2.57 7.34
C ALA A 120 7.95 3.57 8.45
N GLU A 121 8.45 4.76 8.12
CA GLU A 121 8.68 5.80 9.12
C GLU A 121 7.42 6.15 9.87
N ILE A 122 6.29 6.16 9.18
CA ILE A 122 5.00 6.47 9.81
C ILE A 122 4.47 5.25 10.56
N LEU A 123 4.46 4.11 9.91
CA LEU A 123 3.69 2.96 10.37
C LEU A 123 4.41 2.08 11.37
N LEU A 124 5.71 2.28 11.56
CA LEU A 124 6.41 1.60 12.64
C LEU A 124 6.20 2.32 13.98
N ASP A 125 5.62 3.50 13.96
CA ASP A 125 5.15 4.15 15.17
C ASP A 125 3.83 3.48 15.56
N PRO A 126 3.75 2.85 16.76
CA PRO A 126 2.54 2.12 17.13
C PRO A 126 1.28 2.97 17.17
N ASP A 127 1.38 4.24 17.56
CA ASP A 127 0.21 5.11 17.59
C ASP A 127 -0.31 5.40 16.18
N SER A 128 0.59 5.66 15.24
CA SER A 128 0.20 5.89 13.86
C SER A 128 -0.44 4.66 13.26
N ALA A 129 0.15 3.48 13.51
CA ALA A 129 -0.41 2.24 12.98
C ALA A 129 -1.78 1.97 13.57
N ALA A 130 -1.96 2.25 14.87
CA ALA A 130 -3.27 2.07 15.50
C ALA A 130 -4.32 3.00 14.89
N ARG A 131 -3.93 4.23 14.60
CA ARG A 131 -4.84 5.18 13.96
C ARG A 131 -5.22 4.72 12.56
N LEU A 132 -4.28 4.15 11.83
CA LEU A 132 -4.55 3.61 10.52
C LEU A 132 -5.55 2.46 10.60
N ARG A 133 -5.33 1.53 11.53
CA ARG A 133 -6.20 0.36 11.67
C ARG A 133 -7.60 0.72 12.14
N SER A 134 -7.74 1.79 12.91
CA SER A 134 -9.03 2.17 13.47
C SER A 134 -9.77 3.20 12.63
N ALA A 135 -9.20 3.62 11.51
CA ALA A 135 -9.83 4.63 10.66
C ALA A 135 -11.16 4.12 10.12
N ARG A 136 -12.16 4.98 10.15
CA ARG A 136 -13.50 4.66 9.65
C ARG A 136 -13.89 5.51 8.47
N HIS A 137 -13.11 6.54 8.17
CA HIS A 137 -13.39 7.45 7.07
C HIS A 137 -12.11 7.70 6.29
N PRO A 138 -12.20 7.81 4.96
CA PRO A 138 -11.01 8.07 4.14
C PRO A 138 -10.22 9.29 4.56
N ASP A 139 -10.90 10.33 5.09
CA ASP A 139 -10.19 11.53 5.52
C ASP A 139 -9.18 11.26 6.62
N GLN A 140 -9.46 10.29 7.48
CA GLN A 140 -8.53 9.93 8.55
C GLN A 140 -7.25 9.34 7.98
N ILE A 141 -7.38 8.53 6.92
CA ILE A 141 -6.22 7.97 6.25
C ILE A 141 -5.41 9.06 5.58
N ARG A 142 -6.09 9.98 4.86
CA ARG A 142 -5.41 11.04 4.16
C ARG A 142 -4.69 11.98 5.12
N GLU A 143 -5.32 12.25 6.25
CA GLU A 143 -4.71 13.11 7.25
C GLU A 143 -3.45 12.49 7.82
N LEU A 144 -3.52 11.19 8.14
CA LEU A 144 -2.36 10.49 8.68
C LEU A 144 -1.19 10.49 7.71
N LEU A 145 -1.47 10.20 6.43
CA LEU A 145 -0.42 10.15 5.43
C LEU A 145 0.02 11.54 4.98
N GLY A 146 -0.90 12.50 5.00
CA GLY A 146 -0.56 13.85 4.60
C GLY A 146 0.24 14.61 5.62
N SER A 147 0.23 14.16 6.88
CA SER A 147 0.99 14.85 7.92
C SER A 147 2.46 14.43 7.92
N ALA A 148 2.84 13.46 7.09
CA ALA A 148 4.22 13.01 7.05
C ALA A 148 5.10 14.16 6.53
N PRO A 149 6.08 14.58 7.28
CA PRO A 149 6.91 15.69 6.84
C PRO A 149 7.77 15.29 5.68
N GLU A 150 8.08 16.27 4.90
CA GLU A 150 8.94 16.09 3.81
C GLU A 150 10.33 15.91 4.24
#